data_1d85ec3af2bbf34ab021e974557ff5c1
#
_entry.id   1d85ec3af2bbf34ab021e974557ff5c1
#
_cell.length_a   1.000
_cell.length_b   1.000
_cell.length_c   1.000
_cell.angle_alpha   90.00
_cell.angle_beta   90.00
_cell.angle_gamma   90.00
#
_symmetry.space_group_name_H-M   'P 1'
#
loop_
_entity.id
_entity.type
_entity.pdbx_description
1 polymer ?
#
loop_
_entity_poly.entity_id
_entity_poly.type
_entity_poly.pdbx_seq_one_letter_code
_entity_poly.pdbx_strand_id
1 'polypeptide(L)'
;MSLHNIADTVCSLAGREELLYQDKIMSSLLTSYFYAVASIINKGDSDGIINKADESRGDELMRKFIAELSASCERERSVEYYAKQLGITPKYLSLICKKKVGKNASKVIDGAVVNKAKELLTQSGLSIQEVSERLNFVSQSFFGKYFKQRTGISPSRYKVQG
;
A
#
# COMPACT_ATOMS: atom_id res chain seq x y z
N MET A 1 2.97 -25.68 -7.75
CA MET A 1 3.57 -24.55 -8.45
C MET A 1 4.71 -24.05 -7.58
N SER A 2 5.96 -24.16 -8.02
CA SER A 2 7.14 -23.87 -7.18
C SER A 2 7.42 -22.36 -7.16
N LEU A 3 7.84 -21.82 -6.02
CA LEU A 3 8.28 -20.41 -5.86
C LEU A 3 9.35 -20.00 -6.88
N HIS A 4 10.14 -20.96 -7.33
CA HIS A 4 11.18 -20.78 -8.36
C HIS A 4 10.57 -20.32 -9.70
N ASN A 5 9.44 -20.90 -10.11
CA ASN A 5 8.76 -20.52 -11.36
C ASN A 5 8.19 -19.10 -11.34
N ILE A 6 7.80 -18.59 -10.16
CA ILE A 6 7.27 -17.22 -10.02
C ILE A 6 8.41 -16.20 -10.13
N ALA A 7 9.55 -16.48 -9.48
CA ALA A 7 10.73 -15.62 -9.55
C ALA A 7 11.29 -15.53 -10.99
N ASP A 8 11.37 -16.66 -11.69
CA ASP A 8 11.82 -16.72 -13.08
C ASP A 8 10.86 -15.96 -14.02
N THR A 9 9.55 -16.05 -13.77
CA THR A 9 8.54 -15.30 -14.54
C THR A 9 8.67 -13.80 -14.31
N VAL A 10 8.88 -13.36 -13.07
CA VAL A 10 9.11 -11.95 -12.72
C VAL A 10 10.38 -11.42 -13.40
N CYS A 11 11.47 -12.17 -13.36
CA CYS A 11 12.73 -11.80 -14.01
C CYS A 11 12.61 -11.73 -15.54
N SER A 12 11.87 -12.67 -16.15
CA SER A 12 11.68 -12.70 -17.62
C SER A 12 10.79 -11.57 -18.13
N LEU A 13 9.85 -11.08 -17.31
CA LEU A 13 8.96 -9.96 -17.63
C LEU A 13 9.63 -8.60 -17.39
N ALA A 14 10.57 -8.52 -16.43
CA ALA A 14 11.31 -7.29 -16.13
C ALA A 14 12.25 -6.84 -17.26
N GLY A 15 12.64 -7.76 -18.16
CA GLY A 15 13.54 -7.49 -19.29
C GLY A 15 12.85 -7.11 -20.60
N ARG A 16 11.52 -6.96 -20.64
CA ARG A 16 10.77 -6.63 -21.88
C ARG A 16 10.23 -5.20 -21.81
N GLU A 17 10.87 -4.28 -22.51
CA GLU A 17 10.53 -2.85 -22.54
C GLU A 17 9.20 -2.49 -23.25
N GLU A 18 8.43 -3.44 -23.77
CA GLU A 18 7.26 -3.17 -24.63
C GLU A 18 5.90 -3.58 -24.05
N LEU A 19 5.78 -3.91 -22.77
CA LEU A 19 4.49 -4.34 -22.21
C LEU A 19 3.66 -3.15 -21.69
N LEU A 20 2.56 -2.89 -22.36
CA LEU A 20 1.50 -2.00 -21.85
C LEU A 20 1.11 -2.46 -20.43
N TYR A 21 1.17 -1.58 -19.42
CA TYR A 21 0.90 -1.87 -18.00
C TYR A 21 1.99 -2.67 -17.25
N GLN A 22 3.25 -2.63 -17.68
CA GLN A 22 4.37 -3.34 -17.04
C GLN A 22 4.46 -3.06 -15.53
N ASP A 23 4.32 -1.81 -15.10
CA ASP A 23 4.36 -1.41 -13.68
C ASP A 23 3.21 -2.02 -12.86
N LYS A 24 2.02 -2.13 -13.45
CA LYS A 24 0.86 -2.74 -12.78
C LYS A 24 1.00 -4.25 -12.68
N ILE A 25 1.53 -4.88 -13.71
CA ILE A 25 1.83 -6.32 -13.73
C ILE A 25 2.92 -6.64 -12.71
N MET A 26 4.00 -5.86 -12.69
CA MET A 26 5.11 -6.04 -11.74
C MET A 26 4.69 -5.81 -10.30
N SER A 27 3.93 -4.76 -10.01
CA SER A 27 3.42 -4.51 -8.66
C SER A 27 2.47 -5.61 -8.17
N SER A 28 1.63 -6.14 -9.05
CA SER A 28 0.72 -7.24 -8.75
C SER A 28 1.47 -8.55 -8.49
N LEU A 29 2.48 -8.87 -9.30
CA LEU A 29 3.33 -10.05 -9.14
C LEU A 29 4.18 -9.96 -7.88
N LEU A 30 4.78 -8.80 -7.58
CA LEU A 30 5.53 -8.57 -6.35
C LEU A 30 4.63 -8.70 -5.12
N THR A 31 3.42 -8.17 -5.18
CA THR A 31 2.44 -8.30 -4.09
C THR A 31 2.08 -9.77 -3.86
N SER A 32 1.82 -10.52 -4.92
CA SER A 32 1.52 -11.96 -4.85
C SER A 32 2.71 -12.77 -4.32
N TYR A 33 3.93 -12.43 -4.73
CA TYR A 33 5.15 -13.04 -4.22
C TYR A 33 5.34 -12.79 -2.72
N PHE A 34 5.14 -11.54 -2.26
CA PHE A 34 5.21 -11.20 -0.83
C PHE A 34 4.17 -11.98 0.00
N TYR A 35 2.95 -12.14 -0.51
CA TYR A 35 1.94 -12.95 0.16
C TYR A 35 2.32 -14.44 0.21
N ALA A 36 2.91 -14.98 -0.85
CA ALA A 36 3.37 -16.36 -0.88
C ALA A 36 4.53 -16.60 0.09
N VAL A 37 5.51 -15.70 0.13
CA VAL A 37 6.65 -15.77 1.07
C VAL A 37 6.17 -15.61 2.52
N ALA A 38 5.29 -14.64 2.80
CA ALA A 38 4.70 -14.44 4.13
C ALA A 38 3.92 -15.68 4.60
N SER A 39 3.22 -16.35 3.68
CA SER A 39 2.49 -17.61 3.98
C SER A 39 3.42 -18.76 4.34
N ILE A 40 4.64 -18.80 3.78
CA ILE A 40 5.62 -19.85 4.07
C ILE A 40 6.34 -19.59 5.40
N ILE A 41 6.68 -18.32 5.67
CA ILE A 41 7.33 -17.93 6.93
C ILE A 41 6.39 -18.18 8.12
N ASN A 42 5.08 -17.92 7.97
CA ASN A 42 4.09 -18.20 9.02
C ASN A 42 3.82 -19.69 9.26
N LYS A 43 4.29 -20.61 8.39
CA LYS A 43 4.19 -22.04 8.64
C LYS A 43 5.25 -22.59 9.61
N GLY A 44 6.28 -21.80 9.93
CA GLY A 44 7.41 -22.20 10.77
C GLY A 44 7.21 -22.04 12.28
N ASP A 45 6.26 -21.23 12.74
CA ASP A 45 6.03 -20.95 14.16
C ASP A 45 4.66 -21.49 14.64
N SER A 46 4.51 -22.81 14.65
CA SER A 46 3.36 -23.47 15.26
C SER A 46 3.73 -23.98 16.65
N ASP A 47 3.83 -23.08 17.61
CA ASP A 47 3.66 -23.41 19.02
C ASP A 47 2.95 -22.27 19.75
N GLY A 48 1.66 -22.46 19.91
CA GLY A 48 0.79 -21.58 20.66
C GLY A 48 -0.63 -21.64 20.10
N ILE A 49 -1.54 -22.21 20.88
CA ILE A 49 -2.98 -22.25 20.65
C ILE A 49 -3.50 -20.80 20.53
N ILE A 50 -3.25 -20.15 19.40
CA ILE A 50 -3.89 -18.91 19.01
C ILE A 50 -5.00 -19.32 18.05
N ASN A 51 -6.23 -19.11 18.45
CA ASN A 51 -7.46 -19.46 17.76
C ASN A 51 -7.36 -19.22 16.26
N LYS A 52 -7.41 -20.27 15.45
CA LYS A 52 -7.58 -20.20 13.99
C LYS A 52 -8.71 -19.24 13.56
N ALA A 53 -9.72 -19.07 14.42
CA ALA A 53 -10.82 -18.13 14.24
C ALA A 53 -10.36 -16.65 14.32
N ASP A 54 -9.43 -16.32 15.22
CA ASP A 54 -8.92 -14.95 15.39
C ASP A 54 -7.95 -14.57 14.27
N GLU A 55 -7.21 -15.53 13.77
CA GLU A 55 -6.29 -15.36 12.64
C GLU A 55 -7.06 -15.14 11.32
N SER A 56 -8.09 -15.94 11.08
CA SER A 56 -9.02 -15.82 9.96
C SER A 56 -9.77 -14.47 9.98
N ARG A 57 -10.21 -14.02 11.17
CA ARG A 57 -10.85 -12.70 11.34
C ARG A 57 -9.89 -11.55 11.08
N GLY A 58 -8.64 -11.65 11.53
CA GLY A 58 -7.60 -10.66 11.26
C GLY A 58 -7.28 -10.54 9.77
N ASP A 59 -7.26 -11.65 9.03
CA ASP A 59 -7.05 -11.68 7.59
C ASP A 59 -8.23 -11.08 6.83
N GLU A 60 -9.44 -11.37 7.24
CA GLU A 60 -10.65 -10.77 6.67
C GLU A 60 -10.68 -9.24 6.88
N LEU A 61 -10.40 -8.78 8.10
CA LEU A 61 -10.33 -7.35 8.42
C LEU A 61 -9.22 -6.65 7.63
N MET A 62 -8.06 -7.28 7.47
CA MET A 62 -6.98 -6.73 6.66
C MET A 62 -7.37 -6.61 5.19
N ARG A 63 -8.03 -7.61 4.62
CA ARG A 63 -8.54 -7.54 3.22
C ARG A 63 -9.55 -6.41 3.06
N LYS A 64 -10.52 -6.27 3.99
CA LYS A 64 -11.49 -5.18 3.99
C LYS A 64 -10.81 -3.82 4.13
N PHE A 65 -9.81 -3.71 5.01
CA PHE A 65 -9.01 -2.49 5.17
C PHE A 65 -8.30 -2.08 3.88
N ILE A 66 -7.62 -3.00 3.21
CA ILE A 66 -6.92 -2.72 1.95
C ILE A 66 -7.90 -2.33 0.84
N ALA A 67 -9.06 -2.97 0.75
CA ALA A 67 -10.10 -2.62 -0.22
C ALA A 67 -10.62 -1.19 0.01
N GLU A 68 -10.97 -0.85 1.26
CA GLU A 68 -11.41 0.48 1.64
C GLU A 68 -10.32 1.54 1.44
N LEU A 69 -9.06 1.20 1.78
CA LEU A 69 -7.92 2.07 1.57
C LEU A 69 -7.70 2.39 0.09
N SER A 70 -7.83 1.40 -0.79
CA SER A 70 -7.73 1.60 -2.23
C SER A 70 -8.85 2.50 -2.78
N ALA A 71 -10.06 2.41 -2.21
CA ALA A 71 -11.19 3.22 -2.63
C ALA A 71 -11.14 4.67 -2.10
N SER A 72 -10.62 4.87 -0.90
CA SER A 72 -10.80 6.11 -0.15
C SER A 72 -9.50 6.90 0.12
N CYS A 73 -8.31 6.37 -0.19
CA CYS A 73 -7.03 7.00 0.16
C CYS A 73 -6.78 8.37 -0.49
N GLU A 74 -7.48 8.70 -1.56
CA GLU A 74 -7.44 10.04 -2.16
C GLU A 74 -8.10 11.09 -1.26
N ARG A 75 -9.11 10.70 -0.47
CA ARG A 75 -9.93 11.60 0.34
C ARG A 75 -9.65 11.49 1.82
N GLU A 76 -9.38 10.28 2.30
CA GLU A 76 -9.29 9.95 3.72
C GLU A 76 -7.90 9.46 4.11
N ARG A 77 -7.40 9.99 5.24
CA ARG A 77 -6.06 9.65 5.78
C ARG A 77 -6.08 9.26 7.24
N SER A 78 -7.24 9.39 7.89
CA SER A 78 -7.36 9.15 9.33
C SER A 78 -7.55 7.66 9.62
N VAL A 79 -6.81 7.15 10.59
CA VAL A 79 -6.95 5.76 11.06
C VAL A 79 -8.36 5.54 11.62
N GLU A 80 -8.93 6.56 12.24
CA GLU A 80 -10.28 6.56 12.83
C GLU A 80 -11.35 6.31 11.78
N TYR A 81 -11.23 6.94 10.60
CA TYR A 81 -12.13 6.71 9.47
C TYR A 81 -12.16 5.23 9.09
N TYR A 82 -11.00 4.65 8.77
CA TYR A 82 -10.91 3.26 8.35
C TYR A 82 -11.36 2.27 9.43
N ALA A 83 -11.00 2.53 10.68
CA ALA A 83 -11.42 1.71 11.80
C ALA A 83 -12.95 1.73 11.96
N LYS A 84 -13.59 2.89 11.82
CA LYS A 84 -15.04 3.06 11.84
C LYS A 84 -15.72 2.27 10.71
N GLN A 85 -15.20 2.34 9.48
CA GLN A 85 -15.75 1.57 8.34
C GLN A 85 -15.70 0.06 8.58
N LEU A 86 -14.70 -0.40 9.31
CA LEU A 86 -14.52 -1.81 9.65
C LEU A 86 -15.24 -2.24 10.95
N GLY A 87 -15.88 -1.30 11.66
CA GLY A 87 -16.55 -1.58 12.93
C GLY A 87 -15.59 -2.00 14.06
N ILE A 88 -14.35 -1.50 14.05
CA ILE A 88 -13.31 -1.80 15.03
C ILE A 88 -12.66 -0.53 15.59
N THR A 89 -11.85 -0.67 16.64
CA THR A 89 -11.10 0.45 17.20
C THR A 89 -9.84 0.76 16.38
N PRO A 90 -9.37 2.04 16.34
CA PRO A 90 -8.10 2.42 15.71
C PRO A 90 -6.89 1.66 16.25
N LYS A 91 -6.90 1.36 17.56
CA LYS A 91 -5.86 0.58 18.23
C LYS A 91 -5.82 -0.85 17.69
N TYR A 92 -6.99 -1.49 17.52
CA TYR A 92 -7.08 -2.85 17.00
C TYR A 92 -6.70 -2.93 15.52
N LEU A 93 -7.11 -1.94 14.69
CA LEU A 93 -6.66 -1.84 13.30
C LEU A 93 -5.13 -1.75 13.21
N SER A 94 -4.51 -0.89 14.04
CA SER A 94 -3.05 -0.75 14.09
C SER A 94 -2.35 -2.02 14.55
N LEU A 95 -2.95 -2.78 15.47
CA LEU A 95 -2.44 -4.08 15.92
C LEU A 95 -2.46 -5.11 14.79
N ILE A 96 -3.58 -5.22 14.06
CA ILE A 96 -3.72 -6.11 12.89
C ILE A 96 -2.66 -5.75 11.85
N CYS A 97 -2.54 -4.48 11.47
CA CYS A 97 -1.55 -4.02 10.50
C CYS A 97 -0.12 -4.37 10.95
N LYS A 98 0.21 -4.16 12.24
CA LYS A 98 1.54 -4.49 12.77
C LYS A 98 1.81 -5.98 12.73
N LYS A 99 0.81 -6.83 13.07
CA LYS A 99 0.93 -8.28 13.01
C LYS A 99 1.08 -8.80 11.57
N LYS A 100 0.33 -8.24 10.61
CA LYS A 100 0.27 -8.76 9.23
C LYS A 100 1.34 -8.18 8.29
N VAL A 101 1.68 -6.88 8.44
CA VAL A 101 2.60 -6.18 7.52
C VAL A 101 3.76 -5.46 8.22
N GLY A 102 3.93 -5.66 9.53
CA GLY A 102 5.03 -5.08 10.30
C GLY A 102 4.95 -3.56 10.52
N LYS A 103 3.88 -2.91 10.08
CA LYS A 103 3.67 -1.45 10.16
C LYS A 103 2.35 -1.14 10.82
N ASN A 104 2.25 -0.03 11.57
CA ASN A 104 0.97 0.43 12.10
C ASN A 104 0.06 0.96 10.98
N ALA A 105 -1.24 1.09 11.26
CA ALA A 105 -2.24 1.51 10.27
C ALA A 105 -1.91 2.86 9.63
N SER A 106 -1.42 3.85 10.40
CA SER A 106 -1.03 5.15 9.87
C SER A 106 0.08 5.03 8.80
N LYS A 107 1.09 4.19 9.02
CA LYS A 107 2.17 3.96 8.04
C LYS A 107 1.68 3.24 6.78
N VAL A 108 0.70 2.35 6.91
CA VAL A 108 0.08 1.67 5.76
C VAL A 108 -0.72 2.68 4.93
N ILE A 109 -1.52 3.53 5.58
CA ILE A 109 -2.29 4.61 4.93
C ILE A 109 -1.33 5.59 4.24
N ASP A 110 -0.30 6.07 4.95
CA ASP A 110 0.72 6.95 4.39
C ASP A 110 1.35 6.37 3.11
N GLY A 111 1.65 5.07 3.12
CA GLY A 111 2.18 4.37 1.95
C GLY A 111 1.23 4.41 0.75
N ALA A 112 -0.05 4.13 0.97
CA ALA A 112 -1.07 4.17 -0.07
C ALA A 112 -1.23 5.58 -0.66
N VAL A 113 -1.33 6.61 0.20
CA VAL A 113 -1.45 8.01 -0.24
C VAL A 113 -0.21 8.45 -1.02
N VAL A 114 1.00 8.08 -0.58
CA VAL A 114 2.25 8.40 -1.30
C VAL A 114 2.30 7.71 -2.66
N ASN A 115 1.90 6.45 -2.75
CA ASN A 115 1.87 5.72 -4.02
C ASN A 115 0.87 6.37 -4.98
N LYS A 116 -0.30 6.75 -4.49
CA LYS A 116 -1.29 7.48 -5.32
C LYS A 116 -0.78 8.85 -5.75
N ALA A 117 -0.09 9.57 -4.86
CA ALA A 117 0.55 10.83 -5.20
C ALA A 117 1.61 10.67 -6.30
N LYS A 118 2.44 9.64 -6.23
CA LYS A 118 3.44 9.33 -7.26
C LYS A 118 2.77 9.05 -8.62
N GLU A 119 1.71 8.23 -8.63
CA GLU A 119 0.93 7.95 -9.84
C GLU A 119 0.39 9.25 -10.47
N LEU A 120 -0.23 10.12 -9.66
CA LEU A 120 -0.79 11.38 -10.16
C LEU A 120 0.28 12.38 -10.62
N LEU A 121 1.44 12.43 -9.96
CA LEU A 121 2.55 13.29 -10.33
C LEU A 121 3.21 12.90 -11.67
N THR A 122 3.18 11.61 -12.02
CA THR A 122 3.70 11.10 -13.29
C THR A 122 2.68 11.17 -14.43
N GLN A 123 1.40 11.41 -14.13
CA GLN A 123 0.39 11.64 -15.17
C GLN A 123 0.68 12.96 -15.88
N SER A 124 0.77 12.92 -17.23
CA SER A 124 0.95 14.12 -18.06
C SER A 124 -0.24 15.08 -17.88
N GLY A 125 0.05 16.34 -17.61
CA GLY A 125 -0.92 17.42 -17.56
C GLY A 125 -1.33 17.91 -16.17
N LEU A 126 -1.21 17.12 -15.11
CA LEU A 126 -1.59 17.58 -13.77
C LEU A 126 -0.50 18.48 -13.16
N SER A 127 -0.86 19.65 -12.68
CA SER A 127 -0.02 20.50 -11.83
C SER A 127 0.09 19.92 -10.42
N ILE A 128 1.10 20.35 -9.66
CA ILE A 128 1.25 19.92 -8.24
C ILE A 128 0.07 20.39 -7.40
N GLN A 129 -0.52 21.53 -7.75
CA GLN A 129 -1.71 22.05 -7.09
C GLN A 129 -2.90 21.12 -7.33
N GLU A 130 -3.17 20.73 -8.58
CA GLU A 130 -4.26 19.81 -8.92
C GLU A 130 -4.09 18.43 -8.26
N VAL A 131 -2.86 17.93 -8.18
CA VAL A 131 -2.56 16.69 -7.43
C VAL A 131 -2.88 16.86 -5.94
N SER A 132 -2.50 18.01 -5.35
CA SER A 132 -2.80 18.31 -3.94
C SER A 132 -4.31 18.38 -3.67
N GLU A 133 -5.07 19.02 -4.55
CA GLU A 133 -6.53 19.14 -4.46
C GLU A 133 -7.20 17.77 -4.65
N ARG A 134 -6.78 16.99 -5.63
CA ARG A 134 -7.30 15.65 -5.90
C ARG A 134 -7.09 14.68 -4.73
N LEU A 135 -5.95 14.84 -4.05
CA LEU A 135 -5.66 14.09 -2.84
C LEU A 135 -6.24 14.73 -1.57
N ASN A 136 -7.13 15.70 -1.70
CA ASN A 136 -7.83 16.35 -0.59
C ASN A 136 -6.87 16.91 0.49
N PHE A 137 -5.77 17.54 0.08
CA PHE A 137 -4.91 18.29 0.98
C PHE A 137 -5.40 19.73 1.15
N VAL A 138 -5.28 20.28 2.35
CA VAL A 138 -5.69 21.65 2.67
C VAL A 138 -4.96 22.69 1.82
N SER A 139 -3.72 22.40 1.40
CA SER A 139 -2.94 23.25 0.52
C SER A 139 -1.81 22.48 -0.17
N GLN A 140 -1.34 23.01 -1.31
CA GLN A 140 -0.16 22.51 -2.01
C GLN A 140 1.10 22.48 -1.11
N SER A 141 1.26 23.49 -0.25
CA SER A 141 2.38 23.55 0.69
C SER A 141 2.34 22.41 1.71
N PHE A 142 1.14 22.08 2.21
CA PHE A 142 0.96 20.97 3.14
C PHE A 142 1.22 19.63 2.46
N PHE A 143 0.71 19.45 1.24
CA PHE A 143 1.03 18.29 0.41
C PHE A 143 2.54 18.15 0.17
N GLY A 144 3.21 19.25 -0.20
CA GLY A 144 4.65 19.25 -0.43
C GLY A 144 5.46 18.80 0.77
N LYS A 145 5.13 19.29 1.97
CA LYS A 145 5.77 18.86 3.22
C LYS A 145 5.48 17.38 3.52
N TYR A 146 4.23 16.96 3.40
CA TYR A 146 3.80 15.58 3.62
C TYR A 146 4.54 14.60 2.70
N PHE A 147 4.57 14.89 1.40
CA PHE A 147 5.23 14.05 0.41
C PHE A 147 6.74 13.98 0.65
N LYS A 148 7.41 15.15 0.83
CA LYS A 148 8.86 15.20 1.10
C LYS A 148 9.26 14.45 2.36
N GLN A 149 8.48 14.56 3.43
CA GLN A 149 8.75 13.85 4.69
C GLN A 149 8.74 12.32 4.52
N ARG A 150 7.94 11.80 3.58
CA ARG A 150 7.75 10.37 3.38
C ARG A 150 8.59 9.77 2.25
N THR A 151 8.99 10.60 1.29
CA THR A 151 9.76 10.16 0.10
C THR A 151 11.20 10.67 0.09
N GLY A 152 11.52 11.66 0.92
CA GLY A 152 12.83 12.33 0.95
C GLY A 152 12.97 13.45 -0.08
N ILE A 153 12.13 13.53 -1.12
CA ILE A 153 12.22 14.52 -2.20
C ILE A 153 10.89 15.30 -2.37
N SER A 154 10.98 16.51 -2.90
CA SER A 154 9.77 17.32 -3.16
C SER A 154 8.94 16.76 -4.32
N PRO A 155 7.61 17.03 -4.35
CA PRO A 155 6.76 16.66 -5.48
C PRO A 155 7.27 17.20 -6.82
N SER A 156 7.78 18.44 -6.83
CA SER A 156 8.34 19.05 -8.04
C SER A 156 9.53 18.28 -8.58
N ARG A 157 10.44 17.90 -7.69
CA ARG A 157 11.61 17.09 -8.07
C ARG A 157 11.22 15.70 -8.54
N TYR A 158 10.24 15.10 -7.88
CA TYR A 158 9.74 13.77 -8.27
C TYR A 158 9.12 13.81 -9.67
N LYS A 159 8.32 14.85 -9.98
CA LYS A 159 7.66 15.02 -11.29
C LYS A 159 8.63 15.19 -12.46
N VAL A 160 9.81 15.77 -12.24
CA VAL A 160 10.83 15.97 -13.27
C VAL A 160 11.64 14.68 -13.54
N GLN A 161 11.65 13.75 -12.58
CA GLN A 161 12.43 12.51 -12.67
C GLN A 161 11.61 11.32 -13.23
N GLY A 162 10.30 11.43 -13.31
CA GLY A 162 9.39 10.43 -13.86
C GLY A 162 8.75 10.92 -15.14
#